data_9c46c190cf557dadb9b98bcddc403a6e
#
_entry.id   9c46c190cf557dadb9b98bcddc403a6e
#
_cell.length_a   1.000
_cell.length_b   1.000
_cell.length_c   1.000
_cell.angle_alpha   90.00
_cell.angle_beta   90.00
_cell.angle_gamma   90.00
#
_symmetry.space_group_name_H-M   'P 1'
#
loop_
_entity.id
_entity.type
_entity.pdbx_description
1 polymer ?
#
loop_
_entity_poly.entity_id
_entity_poly.type
_entity_poly.pdbx_seq_one_letter_code
_entity_poly.pdbx_strand_id
1 'polypeptide(L)'
;MATKKKSRRKAKAKPTRKKTSQKAKRPKATKVKRPVRTVRAAPKPKPAPKQLPDVEVSMTGGQRLRLAALTGRPVVIYFYPKDDTPGCTTEGCDIRDNWGGFSRSGAVVLGVSRDSIASHERFKAKFGFPFELIADEDERLCKLFGVMKQKSLYGRKYIGVDRSTFVFDRTGALRKEYRDVKVPGHMQEVLAEVQKL
;
A
#
# COMPACT_ATOMS: atom_id res chain seq x y z
N MET A 1 -56.11 15.35 44.27
CA MET A 1 -57.54 15.37 43.87
C MET A 1 -57.60 15.41 42.37
N ALA A 2 -58.15 14.33 41.83
CA ALA A 2 -59.14 14.25 40.75
C ALA A 2 -58.70 14.86 39.37
N THR A 3 -58.90 14.26 38.20
CA THR A 3 -59.84 13.20 37.74
C THR A 3 -59.48 12.74 36.33
N LYS A 4 -59.72 11.47 36.09
CA LYS A 4 -59.75 10.81 34.78
C LYS A 4 -60.61 11.51 33.74
N LYS A 5 -60.20 11.44 32.44
CA LYS A 5 -61.18 11.27 31.34
C LYS A 5 -60.62 10.35 30.23
N LYS A 6 -61.22 9.17 30.12
CA LYS A 6 -61.19 8.24 29.00
C LYS A 6 -61.99 8.85 27.84
N SER A 7 -61.47 8.76 26.60
CA SER A 7 -62.34 8.85 25.44
C SER A 7 -62.02 7.71 24.47
N ARG A 8 -63.01 6.83 24.30
CA ARG A 8 -63.13 5.77 23.28
C ARG A 8 -63.52 6.39 21.95
N ARG A 9 -62.83 6.06 20.86
CA ARG A 9 -63.45 6.13 19.51
C ARG A 9 -62.90 5.02 18.63
N LYS A 10 -63.76 4.05 18.43
CA LYS A 10 -64.39 3.46 17.24
C LYS A 10 -63.44 3.04 16.08
N ALA A 11 -63.42 1.73 15.93
CA ALA A 11 -62.95 1.01 14.72
C ALA A 11 -63.73 1.41 13.45
N LYS A 12 -63.01 1.58 12.34
CA LYS A 12 -63.62 1.60 10.99
C LYS A 12 -62.97 0.49 10.14
N ALA A 13 -63.85 -0.22 9.47
CA ALA A 13 -63.62 -1.44 8.67
C ALA A 13 -62.74 -1.20 7.46
N LYS A 14 -61.98 -2.23 7.07
CA LYS A 14 -61.22 -2.38 5.84
C LYS A 14 -62.13 -2.62 4.63
N PRO A 15 -61.86 -2.09 3.45
CA PRO A 15 -62.33 -2.70 2.21
C PRO A 15 -61.28 -3.64 1.62
N THR A 16 -61.69 -4.85 1.35
CA THR A 16 -60.97 -5.89 0.63
C THR A 16 -60.77 -5.50 -0.82
N ARG A 17 -59.50 -5.40 -1.27
CA ARG A 17 -59.18 -5.19 -2.68
C ARG A 17 -58.63 -6.50 -3.28
N LYS A 18 -59.38 -7.04 -4.22
CA LYS A 18 -59.07 -8.25 -5.02
C LYS A 18 -57.72 -8.07 -5.73
N LYS A 19 -56.77 -8.99 -5.52
CA LYS A 19 -55.51 -9.11 -6.29
C LYS A 19 -55.79 -9.82 -7.62
N THR A 20 -55.69 -9.09 -8.70
CA THR A 20 -55.53 -9.67 -10.04
C THR A 20 -54.05 -9.90 -10.28
N SER A 21 -53.64 -11.16 -10.35
CA SER A 21 -52.28 -11.57 -10.66
C SER A 21 -52.03 -11.50 -12.16
N GLN A 22 -51.36 -10.47 -12.63
CA GLN A 22 -50.76 -10.47 -13.96
C GLN A 22 -49.33 -11.01 -13.86
N LYS A 23 -49.12 -12.18 -14.44
CA LYS A 23 -47.85 -12.90 -14.54
C LYS A 23 -46.98 -12.27 -15.64
N ALA A 24 -46.17 -11.26 -15.27
CA ALA A 24 -45.22 -10.66 -16.20
C ALA A 24 -44.06 -11.64 -16.47
N LYS A 25 -43.92 -12.01 -17.75
CA LYS A 25 -42.79 -12.84 -18.23
C LYS A 25 -41.49 -12.02 -18.12
N ARG A 26 -40.56 -12.47 -17.27
CA ARG A 26 -39.17 -11.91 -17.19
C ARG A 26 -38.46 -12.15 -18.52
N PRO A 27 -37.82 -11.14 -19.12
CA PRO A 27 -36.97 -11.33 -20.29
C PRO A 27 -35.72 -12.15 -19.89
N LYS A 28 -35.37 -13.11 -20.72
CA LYS A 28 -34.15 -13.94 -20.57
C LYS A 28 -32.92 -13.02 -20.72
N ALA A 29 -32.13 -12.92 -19.64
CA ALA A 29 -30.86 -12.20 -19.67
C ALA A 29 -29.86 -12.92 -20.58
N THR A 30 -29.55 -12.31 -21.69
CA THR A 30 -28.49 -12.73 -22.61
C THR A 30 -27.14 -12.54 -21.87
N LYS A 31 -26.45 -13.65 -21.59
CA LYS A 31 -25.07 -13.63 -21.03
C LYS A 31 -24.12 -13.02 -22.07
N VAL A 32 -23.88 -11.72 -21.97
CA VAL A 32 -22.77 -11.08 -22.68
C VAL A 32 -21.46 -11.60 -22.07
N LYS A 33 -20.77 -12.45 -22.81
CA LYS A 33 -19.41 -12.89 -22.45
C LYS A 33 -18.47 -11.69 -22.56
N ARG A 34 -18.14 -11.04 -21.43
CA ARG A 34 -17.06 -10.02 -21.39
C ARG A 34 -15.75 -10.70 -21.81
N PRO A 35 -14.99 -10.12 -22.73
CA PRO A 35 -13.72 -10.69 -23.14
C PRO A 35 -12.80 -10.77 -21.92
N VAL A 36 -12.27 -11.97 -21.66
CA VAL A 36 -11.23 -12.20 -20.66
C VAL A 36 -10.00 -11.43 -21.14
N ARG A 37 -9.71 -10.30 -20.51
CA ARG A 37 -8.50 -9.52 -20.75
C ARG A 37 -7.31 -10.41 -20.36
N THR A 38 -6.61 -10.96 -21.34
CA THR A 38 -5.40 -11.74 -21.13
C THR A 38 -4.39 -10.89 -20.39
N VAL A 39 -4.14 -11.24 -19.13
CA VAL A 39 -3.09 -10.60 -18.32
C VAL A 39 -1.76 -11.03 -18.93
N ARG A 40 -1.05 -10.08 -19.55
CA ARG A 40 0.32 -10.30 -20.03
C ARG A 40 1.13 -10.94 -18.91
N ALA A 41 1.91 -11.97 -19.24
CA ALA A 41 2.83 -12.59 -18.29
C ALA A 41 3.72 -11.51 -17.65
N ALA A 42 3.91 -11.58 -16.34
CA ALA A 42 4.77 -10.65 -15.65
C ALA A 42 6.18 -10.71 -16.22
N PRO A 43 6.83 -9.57 -16.51
CA PRO A 43 8.22 -9.56 -16.91
C PRO A 43 9.06 -10.22 -15.81
N LYS A 44 10.10 -10.96 -16.21
CA LYS A 44 11.08 -11.50 -15.25
C LYS A 44 11.61 -10.35 -14.42
N PRO A 45 11.76 -10.52 -13.08
CA PRO A 45 12.25 -9.44 -12.21
C PRO A 45 13.62 -8.98 -12.71
N LYS A 46 13.73 -7.68 -12.99
CA LYS A 46 15.02 -7.07 -13.33
C LYS A 46 15.91 -7.06 -12.08
N PRO A 47 17.24 -7.17 -12.24
CA PRO A 47 18.15 -6.95 -11.12
C PRO A 47 18.00 -5.51 -10.62
N ALA A 48 18.22 -5.30 -9.31
CA ALA A 48 18.24 -3.97 -8.74
C ALA A 48 19.40 -3.14 -9.27
N PRO A 49 19.29 -1.80 -9.26
CA PRO A 49 20.42 -0.93 -9.58
C PRO A 49 21.57 -1.19 -8.60
N LYS A 50 22.79 -1.31 -9.14
CA LYS A 50 24.02 -1.47 -8.30
C LYS A 50 24.46 -0.19 -7.61
N GLN A 51 23.93 0.93 -8.03
CA GLN A 51 24.18 2.26 -7.48
C GLN A 51 22.83 2.97 -7.24
N LEU A 52 22.78 3.91 -6.30
CA LEU A 52 21.64 4.82 -6.14
C LEU A 52 21.32 5.46 -7.48
N PRO A 53 20.09 5.25 -8.00
CA PRO A 53 19.74 5.73 -9.33
C PRO A 53 19.60 7.27 -9.34
N ASP A 54 20.00 7.89 -10.45
CA ASP A 54 19.79 9.31 -10.67
C ASP A 54 18.34 9.57 -11.14
N VAL A 55 17.41 9.48 -10.20
CA VAL A 55 15.97 9.66 -10.43
C VAL A 55 15.43 10.67 -9.42
N GLU A 56 14.67 11.64 -9.92
CA GLU A 56 13.90 12.56 -9.07
C GLU A 56 12.59 11.89 -8.65
N VAL A 57 12.27 12.00 -7.37
CA VAL A 57 11.08 11.42 -6.75
C VAL A 57 10.31 12.48 -5.96
N SER A 58 8.98 12.32 -5.90
CA SER A 58 8.11 13.10 -5.03
C SER A 58 7.86 12.32 -3.74
N MET A 59 7.98 13.00 -2.60
CA MET A 59 7.81 12.37 -1.30
C MET A 59 6.94 13.22 -0.35
N THR A 60 6.56 12.64 0.75
CA THR A 60 5.82 13.34 1.82
C THR A 60 6.52 14.64 2.23
N GLY A 61 5.75 15.57 2.82
CA GLY A 61 6.23 16.92 3.13
C GLY A 61 6.33 17.85 1.92
N GLY A 62 5.70 17.48 0.78
CA GLY A 62 5.72 18.27 -0.46
C GLY A 62 7.11 18.40 -1.10
N GLN A 63 8.04 17.52 -0.73
CA GLN A 63 9.42 17.59 -1.15
C GLN A 63 9.69 16.79 -2.43
N ARG A 64 10.68 17.23 -3.19
CA ARG A 64 11.28 16.44 -4.28
C ARG A 64 12.74 16.16 -3.93
N LEU A 65 13.17 14.95 -4.25
CA LEU A 65 14.50 14.47 -3.95
C LEU A 65 15.07 13.74 -5.16
N ARG A 66 16.32 14.01 -5.47
CA ARG A 66 17.11 13.22 -6.41
C ARG A 66 17.84 12.13 -5.61
N LEU A 67 17.54 10.86 -5.85
CA LEU A 67 18.06 9.76 -5.02
C LEU A 67 19.61 9.74 -5.00
N ALA A 68 20.25 10.02 -6.13
CA ALA A 68 21.72 10.12 -6.21
C ALA A 68 22.33 11.19 -5.30
N ALA A 69 21.55 12.22 -4.90
CA ALA A 69 22.02 13.26 -3.99
C ALA A 69 22.15 12.77 -2.53
N LEU A 70 21.69 11.56 -2.22
CA LEU A 70 21.82 10.96 -0.89
C LEU A 70 23.18 10.29 -0.64
N THR A 71 24.09 10.28 -1.62
CA THR A 71 25.47 9.83 -1.41
C THR A 71 26.13 10.57 -0.25
N GLY A 72 27.00 9.91 0.50
CA GLY A 72 27.56 10.38 1.77
C GLY A 72 26.86 9.81 3.01
N ARG A 73 25.70 9.20 2.84
CA ARG A 73 24.89 8.58 3.92
C ARG A 73 24.47 7.17 3.53
N PRO A 74 24.35 6.23 4.49
CA PRO A 74 23.66 4.97 4.21
C PRO A 74 22.19 5.23 3.83
N VAL A 75 21.67 4.53 2.82
CA VAL A 75 20.30 4.71 2.35
C VAL A 75 19.56 3.36 2.36
N VAL A 76 18.40 3.34 2.98
CA VAL A 76 17.47 2.20 2.97
C VAL A 76 16.26 2.59 2.15
N ILE A 77 15.99 1.83 1.08
CA ILE A 77 14.77 1.98 0.27
C ILE A 77 13.96 0.70 0.42
N TYR A 78 12.79 0.78 1.02
CA TYR A 78 11.90 -0.37 1.14
C TYR A 78 10.62 -0.18 0.33
N PHE A 79 10.24 -1.22 -0.42
CA PHE A 79 9.06 -1.25 -1.26
C PHE A 79 7.97 -2.06 -0.58
N TYR A 80 6.77 -1.51 -0.50
CA TYR A 80 5.62 -2.16 0.10
C TYR A 80 4.36 -2.06 -0.78
N PRO A 81 3.41 -3.02 -0.67
CA PRO A 81 2.28 -3.11 -1.58
C PRO A 81 1.28 -1.97 -1.53
N LYS A 82 0.92 -1.48 -0.32
CA LYS A 82 -0.14 -0.48 -0.15
C LYS A 82 -0.17 0.10 1.26
N ASP A 83 -0.44 1.41 1.35
CA ASP A 83 -0.66 2.13 2.60
C ASP A 83 -1.78 1.51 3.45
N ASP A 84 -1.63 1.67 4.75
CA ASP A 84 -2.64 1.33 5.77
C ASP A 84 -3.18 -0.11 5.67
N THR A 85 -2.34 -1.05 5.19
CA THR A 85 -2.61 -2.48 5.25
C THR A 85 -1.84 -3.12 6.42
N PRO A 86 -2.35 -4.20 7.04
CA PRO A 86 -1.76 -4.74 8.28
C PRO A 86 -0.25 -4.96 8.21
N GLY A 87 0.25 -5.67 7.19
CA GLY A 87 1.68 -5.95 7.06
C GLY A 87 2.53 -4.72 6.75
N CYS A 88 2.02 -3.76 5.97
CA CYS A 88 2.76 -2.52 5.66
C CYS A 88 2.79 -1.58 6.87
N THR A 89 1.70 -1.56 7.65
CA THR A 89 1.64 -0.82 8.91
C THR A 89 2.63 -1.37 9.92
N THR A 90 2.66 -2.70 10.10
CA THR A 90 3.63 -3.35 11.00
C THR A 90 5.06 -2.99 10.60
N GLU A 91 5.41 -3.10 9.32
CA GLU A 91 6.75 -2.77 8.82
C GLU A 91 7.13 -1.30 9.08
N GLY A 92 6.22 -0.35 8.82
CA GLY A 92 6.45 1.06 9.11
C GLY A 92 6.58 1.35 10.60
N CYS A 93 5.80 0.69 11.45
CA CYS A 93 5.92 0.77 12.91
C CYS A 93 7.24 0.19 13.40
N ASP A 94 7.69 -0.94 12.84
CA ASP A 94 8.99 -1.54 13.18
C ASP A 94 10.16 -0.58 12.88
N ILE A 95 10.09 0.16 11.74
CA ILE A 95 11.08 1.20 11.42
C ILE A 95 11.01 2.35 12.44
N ARG A 96 9.80 2.85 12.74
CA ARG A 96 9.59 3.91 13.73
C ARG A 96 10.15 3.53 15.09
N ASP A 97 9.85 2.34 15.55
CA ASP A 97 10.23 1.86 16.88
C ASP A 97 11.75 1.62 16.98
N ASN A 98 12.42 1.36 15.85
CA ASN A 98 13.88 1.24 15.75
C ASN A 98 14.55 2.54 15.23
N TRP A 99 13.81 3.64 15.10
CA TRP A 99 14.30 4.90 14.49
C TRP A 99 15.58 5.44 15.10
N GLY A 100 15.72 5.34 16.42
CA GLY A 100 16.93 5.78 17.11
C GLY A 100 18.21 5.09 16.59
N GLY A 101 18.11 3.83 16.18
CA GLY A 101 19.23 3.09 15.58
C GLY A 101 19.59 3.62 14.19
N PHE A 102 18.60 3.78 13.30
CA PHE A 102 18.79 4.34 11.96
C PHE A 102 19.35 5.77 12.01
N SER A 103 18.79 6.60 12.88
CA SER A 103 19.22 7.99 13.05
C SER A 103 20.67 8.09 13.53
N ARG A 104 21.09 7.29 14.52
CA ARG A 104 22.49 7.26 15.00
C ARG A 104 23.47 6.81 13.93
N SER A 105 23.07 5.92 13.03
CA SER A 105 23.88 5.50 11.88
C SER A 105 23.93 6.56 10.77
N GLY A 106 23.19 7.65 10.91
CA GLY A 106 23.05 8.69 9.88
C GLY A 106 22.29 8.22 8.64
N ALA A 107 21.56 7.11 8.74
CA ALA A 107 20.87 6.51 7.62
C ALA A 107 19.64 7.32 7.20
N VAL A 108 19.38 7.36 5.89
CA VAL A 108 18.11 7.81 5.31
C VAL A 108 17.26 6.58 5.04
N VAL A 109 16.02 6.58 5.53
CA VAL A 109 15.05 5.53 5.26
C VAL A 109 13.90 6.09 4.42
N LEU A 110 13.58 5.44 3.31
CA LEU A 110 12.55 5.85 2.36
C LEU A 110 11.62 4.68 2.07
N GLY A 111 10.33 4.87 2.32
CA GLY A 111 9.31 3.90 1.92
C GLY A 111 8.78 4.23 0.53
N VAL A 112 8.51 3.22 -0.28
CA VAL A 112 8.02 3.38 -1.66
C VAL A 112 6.79 2.53 -1.88
N SER A 113 5.71 3.13 -2.31
CA SER A 113 4.55 2.43 -2.84
C SER A 113 3.93 3.16 -4.02
N ARG A 114 2.91 2.56 -4.62
CA ARG A 114 2.15 3.14 -5.75
C ARG A 114 1.00 4.04 -5.29
N ASP A 115 0.89 4.28 -4.00
CA ASP A 115 -0.12 5.16 -3.45
C ASP A 115 0.24 6.63 -3.71
N SER A 116 -0.76 7.51 -3.70
CA SER A 116 -0.56 8.94 -3.92
C SER A 116 0.07 9.63 -2.71
N ILE A 117 0.69 10.80 -2.95
CA ILE A 117 1.22 11.65 -1.87
C ILE A 117 0.17 11.89 -0.79
N ALA A 118 -1.07 12.19 -1.17
CA ALA A 118 -2.14 12.43 -0.20
C ALA A 118 -2.47 11.19 0.67
N SER A 119 -2.29 9.98 0.13
CA SER A 119 -2.40 8.74 0.89
C SER A 119 -1.24 8.59 1.87
N HIS A 120 -0.02 8.81 1.39
CA HIS A 120 1.20 8.74 2.21
C HIS A 120 1.19 9.74 3.37
N GLU A 121 0.74 10.97 3.16
CA GLU A 121 0.60 11.96 4.22
C GLU A 121 -0.33 11.49 5.34
N ARG A 122 -1.49 10.94 4.98
CA ARG A 122 -2.42 10.37 5.97
C ARG A 122 -1.81 9.18 6.70
N PHE A 123 -1.14 8.28 5.96
CA PHE A 123 -0.52 7.09 6.52
C PHE A 123 0.62 7.46 7.48
N LYS A 124 1.50 8.37 7.06
CA LYS A 124 2.60 8.90 7.88
C LYS A 124 2.08 9.57 9.15
N ALA A 125 1.08 10.45 9.03
CA ALA A 125 0.49 11.15 10.17
C ALA A 125 -0.23 10.20 11.14
N LYS A 126 -0.99 9.22 10.60
CA LYS A 126 -1.75 8.25 11.41
C LYS A 126 -0.87 7.42 12.32
N PHE A 127 0.32 7.03 11.87
CA PHE A 127 1.21 6.15 12.62
C PHE A 127 2.47 6.85 13.16
N GLY A 128 2.61 8.15 12.91
CA GLY A 128 3.72 8.95 13.42
C GLY A 128 5.08 8.53 12.87
N PHE A 129 5.17 8.25 11.56
CA PHE A 129 6.44 7.83 10.95
C PHE A 129 7.43 8.98 10.87
N PRO A 130 8.66 8.81 11.40
CA PRO A 130 9.71 9.85 11.39
C PRO A 130 10.51 9.91 10.08
N PHE A 131 10.14 9.13 9.08
CA PHE A 131 10.78 9.02 7.76
C PHE A 131 9.80 9.38 6.64
N GLU A 132 10.36 9.55 5.43
CA GLU A 132 9.56 9.97 4.27
C GLU A 132 9.08 8.79 3.42
N LEU A 133 7.93 8.99 2.77
CA LEU A 133 7.33 8.04 1.85
C LEU A 133 7.34 8.63 0.44
N ILE A 134 7.71 7.82 -0.55
CA ILE A 134 7.82 8.19 -1.96
C ILE A 134 6.59 7.65 -2.71
N ALA A 135 5.89 8.52 -3.42
CA ALA A 135 4.79 8.15 -4.31
C ALA A 135 5.33 7.74 -5.69
N ASP A 136 5.24 6.46 -6.00
CA ASP A 136 5.63 5.87 -7.29
C ASP A 136 4.39 5.48 -8.09
N GLU A 137 3.46 6.43 -8.29
CA GLU A 137 2.17 6.20 -8.96
C GLU A 137 2.34 5.70 -10.41
N ASP A 138 3.41 6.12 -11.08
CA ASP A 138 3.78 5.70 -12.43
C ASP A 138 4.61 4.40 -12.49
N GLU A 139 4.90 3.80 -11.34
CA GLU A 139 5.66 2.55 -11.18
C GLU A 139 7.11 2.63 -11.70
N ARG A 140 7.69 3.82 -11.82
CA ARG A 140 9.07 4.02 -12.34
C ARG A 140 10.09 3.33 -11.46
N LEU A 141 10.06 3.60 -10.16
CA LEU A 141 10.98 2.99 -9.19
C LEU A 141 10.70 1.50 -9.06
N CYS A 142 9.44 1.10 -8.93
CA CYS A 142 9.05 -0.32 -8.86
C CYS A 142 9.57 -1.13 -10.04
N LYS A 143 9.52 -0.57 -11.27
CA LYS A 143 10.07 -1.21 -12.48
C LYS A 143 11.59 -1.18 -12.52
N LEU A 144 12.21 -0.09 -12.08
CA LEU A 144 13.67 0.09 -12.03
C LEU A 144 14.31 -0.92 -11.07
N PHE A 145 13.73 -1.08 -9.88
CA PHE A 145 14.20 -2.03 -8.86
C PHE A 145 13.72 -3.46 -9.09
N GLY A 146 12.90 -3.70 -10.10
CA GLY A 146 12.40 -5.03 -10.46
C GLY A 146 11.53 -5.66 -9.38
N VAL A 147 10.77 -4.85 -8.63
CA VAL A 147 9.90 -5.32 -7.54
C VAL A 147 8.46 -5.62 -7.99
N MET A 148 8.18 -5.55 -9.28
CA MET A 148 6.86 -5.88 -9.82
C MET A 148 6.75 -7.38 -10.05
N LYS A 149 5.84 -8.05 -9.32
CA LYS A 149 5.66 -9.50 -9.36
C LYS A 149 4.21 -9.88 -9.65
N GLN A 150 4.03 -10.96 -10.39
CA GLN A 150 2.69 -11.53 -10.57
C GLN A 150 2.25 -12.20 -9.27
N LYS A 151 1.13 -11.74 -8.73
CA LYS A 151 0.48 -12.28 -7.54
C LYS A 151 -0.86 -12.90 -7.91
N SER A 152 -1.37 -13.79 -7.07
CA SER A 152 -2.70 -14.38 -7.22
C SER A 152 -3.51 -14.14 -5.96
N LEU A 153 -4.75 -13.69 -6.11
CA LEU A 153 -5.69 -13.52 -5.02
C LEU A 153 -7.06 -14.06 -5.46
N TYR A 154 -7.60 -15.02 -4.74
CA TYR A 154 -8.87 -15.70 -5.08
C TYR A 154 -8.92 -16.16 -6.55
N GLY A 155 -7.85 -16.78 -7.07
CA GLY A 155 -7.74 -17.29 -8.44
C GLY A 155 -7.55 -16.22 -9.52
N ARG A 156 -7.56 -14.92 -9.17
CA ARG A 156 -7.28 -13.81 -10.10
C ARG A 156 -5.81 -13.42 -10.04
N LYS A 157 -5.16 -13.40 -11.19
CA LYS A 157 -3.77 -12.95 -11.32
C LYS A 157 -3.73 -11.43 -11.49
N TYR A 158 -2.84 -10.78 -10.75
CA TYR A 158 -2.57 -9.35 -10.87
C TYR A 158 -1.08 -9.07 -10.71
N ILE A 159 -0.60 -7.91 -11.15
CA ILE A 159 0.78 -7.46 -10.93
C ILE A 159 0.76 -6.52 -9.73
N GLY A 160 1.58 -6.83 -8.74
CA GLY A 160 1.70 -6.04 -7.51
C GLY A 160 3.14 -5.90 -7.07
N VAL A 161 3.37 -4.95 -6.17
CA VAL A 161 4.69 -4.72 -5.58
C VAL A 161 5.05 -5.89 -4.68
N ASP A 162 6.23 -6.46 -4.91
CA ASP A 162 6.84 -7.45 -4.03
C ASP A 162 7.59 -6.72 -2.91
N ARG A 163 7.29 -7.08 -1.65
CA ARG A 163 7.95 -6.47 -0.50
C ARG A 163 9.44 -6.74 -0.58
N SER A 164 10.21 -5.67 -0.70
CA SER A 164 11.66 -5.76 -0.94
C SER A 164 12.35 -4.57 -0.29
N THR A 165 13.57 -4.77 0.23
CA THR A 165 14.37 -3.73 0.85
C THR A 165 15.77 -3.73 0.24
N PHE A 166 16.29 -2.54 0.00
CA PHE A 166 17.61 -2.31 -0.59
C PHE A 166 18.40 -1.39 0.32
N VAL A 167 19.62 -1.80 0.66
CA VAL A 167 20.53 -1.05 1.52
C VAL A 167 21.73 -0.60 0.69
N PHE A 168 21.94 0.70 0.63
CA PHE A 168 23.06 1.33 -0.06
C PHE A 168 24.01 1.94 0.97
N ASP A 169 25.30 1.88 0.67
CA ASP A 169 26.31 2.51 1.50
C ASP A 169 26.48 4.01 1.20
N ARG A 170 27.42 4.63 1.88
CA ARG A 170 27.75 6.06 1.73
C ARG A 170 28.25 6.43 0.33
N THR A 171 28.79 5.48 -0.43
CA THR A 171 29.19 5.69 -1.84
C THR A 171 28.04 5.57 -2.82
N GLY A 172 26.83 5.20 -2.30
CA GLY A 172 25.67 4.91 -3.10
C GLY A 172 25.68 3.50 -3.69
N ALA A 173 26.64 2.65 -3.33
CA ALA A 173 26.70 1.27 -3.83
C ALA A 173 25.72 0.36 -3.08
N LEU A 174 25.01 -0.50 -3.82
CA LEU A 174 24.10 -1.50 -3.24
C LEU A 174 24.92 -2.54 -2.46
N ARG A 175 24.66 -2.66 -1.17
CA ARG A 175 25.31 -3.61 -0.24
C ARG A 175 24.46 -4.80 0.06
N LYS A 176 23.16 -4.61 0.20
CA LYS A 176 22.24 -5.69 0.53
C LYS A 176 20.90 -5.52 -0.18
N GLU A 177 20.36 -6.64 -0.60
CA GLU A 177 19.05 -6.74 -1.23
C GLU A 177 18.25 -7.83 -0.54
N TYR A 178 17.03 -7.49 -0.10
CA TYR A 178 16.06 -8.42 0.46
C TYR A 178 14.84 -8.48 -0.46
N ARG A 179 14.45 -9.67 -0.86
CA ARG A 179 13.28 -9.92 -1.71
C ARG A 179 12.27 -10.81 -0.99
N ASP A 180 11.01 -10.76 -1.38
CA ASP A 180 9.92 -11.56 -0.80
C ASP A 180 9.90 -11.48 0.74
N VAL A 181 10.07 -10.29 1.26
CA VAL A 181 10.31 -10.00 2.67
C VAL A 181 9.14 -10.43 3.54
N LYS A 182 9.46 -11.13 4.65
CA LYS A 182 8.55 -11.37 5.77
C LYS A 182 8.80 -10.31 6.83
N VAL A 183 7.72 -9.63 7.26
CA VAL A 183 7.83 -8.45 8.13
C VAL A 183 8.48 -8.73 9.48
N PRO A 184 8.11 -9.82 10.23
CA PRO A 184 8.67 -10.04 11.57
C PRO A 184 10.20 -10.13 11.56
N GLY A 185 10.86 -9.27 12.35
CA GLY A 185 12.32 -9.26 12.51
C GLY A 185 13.11 -8.61 11.37
N HIS A 186 12.46 -8.31 10.25
CA HIS A 186 13.15 -7.81 9.05
C HIS A 186 13.88 -6.47 9.30
N MET A 187 13.24 -5.52 9.97
CA MET A 187 13.85 -4.19 10.16
C MET A 187 15.01 -4.20 11.15
N GLN A 188 15.05 -5.17 12.06
CA GLN A 188 16.21 -5.41 12.92
C GLN A 188 17.42 -5.91 12.09
N GLU A 189 17.19 -6.83 11.14
CA GLU A 189 18.22 -7.30 10.20
C GLU A 189 18.75 -6.16 9.32
N VAL A 190 17.84 -5.32 8.78
CA VAL A 190 18.20 -4.15 7.99
C VAL A 190 19.03 -3.17 8.81
N LEU A 191 18.62 -2.88 10.05
CA LEU A 191 19.37 -2.00 10.94
C LEU A 191 20.78 -2.54 11.24
N ALA A 192 20.88 -3.85 11.52
CA ALA A 192 22.18 -4.49 11.75
C ALA A 192 23.10 -4.39 10.52
N GLU A 193 22.55 -4.42 9.29
CA GLU A 193 23.33 -4.23 8.08
C GLU A 193 23.77 -2.76 7.93
N VAL A 194 22.86 -1.81 8.17
CA VAL A 194 23.18 -0.36 8.14
C VAL A 194 24.27 0.03 9.12
N GLN A 195 24.30 -0.60 10.31
CA GLN A 195 25.31 -0.31 11.34
C GLN A 195 26.73 -0.76 10.97
N LYS A 196 26.89 -1.57 9.91
CA LYS A 196 28.20 -2.00 9.40
C LYS A 196 28.77 -1.04 8.36
N LEU A 197 27.99 -0.03 7.90
CA LEU A 197 28.32 0.89 6.81
C LEU A 197 28.79 2.25 7.36
#